data_070519ecc92d6e8082f2984c705a6994
#
_entry.id   070519ecc92d6e8082f2984c705a6994
#
_cell.length_a   1.000
_cell.length_b   1.000
_cell.length_c   1.000
_cell.angle_alpha   90.00
_cell.angle_beta   90.00
_cell.angle_gamma   90.00
#
_symmetry.space_group_name_H-M   'P 1'
#
loop_
_entity.id
_entity.type
_entity.pdbx_description
1 polymer ?
#
loop_
_entity_poly.entity_id
_entity_poly.type
_entity_poly.pdbx_seq_one_letter_code
_entity_poly.pdbx_strand_id
1 'polypeptide(L)'
;KQFLDSGNLDIITCGATHGYLPLMKMYPQAVWSQIKVACEHYEENFGRAPKGIWLPECAYYEGLERMLADAGLRYFLTDGHGILYARPRPRHGSYAPIYTETGVAAFGRDHESSQQVWSSKVGYPGAVEYREFYKDLGWEAEYEYIKPYIMPNGQRKNTGIKYHKITS
;
A
#
# COMPACT_ATOMS: atom_id res chain seq x y z
N LYS A 1 4.58 -11.96 -11.57
CA LYS A 1 4.81 -11.56 -12.95
C LYS A 1 3.73 -12.09 -13.89
N GLN A 2 3.43 -13.39 -13.85
CA GLN A 2 2.40 -14.01 -14.71
C GLN A 2 1.03 -13.30 -14.68
N PHE A 3 0.50 -12.96 -13.49
CA PHE A 3 -0.77 -12.23 -13.36
C PHE A 3 -0.69 -10.78 -13.84
N LEU A 4 0.46 -10.15 -13.69
CA LEU A 4 0.72 -8.82 -14.23
C LEU A 4 0.76 -8.84 -15.77
N ASP A 5 1.39 -9.87 -16.35
CA ASP A 5 1.52 -10.05 -17.80
C ASP A 5 0.18 -10.40 -18.45
N SER A 6 -0.69 -11.15 -17.75
CA SER A 6 -2.05 -11.47 -18.21
C SER A 6 -3.05 -10.30 -18.09
N GLY A 7 -2.67 -9.20 -17.45
CA GLY A 7 -3.54 -8.04 -17.21
C GLY A 7 -4.58 -8.22 -16.10
N ASN A 8 -4.54 -9.34 -15.38
CA ASN A 8 -5.47 -9.62 -14.27
C ASN A 8 -5.05 -8.96 -12.94
N LEU A 9 -3.84 -8.42 -12.88
CA LEU A 9 -3.29 -7.73 -11.71
C LEU A 9 -2.50 -6.52 -12.18
N ASP A 10 -2.73 -5.37 -11.57
CA ASP A 10 -1.84 -4.23 -11.71
C ASP A 10 -1.04 -4.05 -10.41
N ILE A 11 0.28 -4.06 -10.52
CA ILE A 11 1.18 -3.83 -9.40
C ILE A 11 1.57 -2.36 -9.44
N ILE A 12 1.41 -1.67 -8.34
CA ILE A 12 1.78 -0.26 -8.20
C ILE A 12 3.09 -0.10 -7.45
N THR A 13 3.77 1.03 -7.63
CA THR A 13 4.94 1.39 -6.84
C THR A 13 4.55 2.15 -5.57
N CYS A 14 5.54 2.52 -4.77
CA CYS A 14 5.43 3.40 -3.61
C CYS A 14 6.60 4.39 -3.63
N GLY A 15 6.72 5.31 -2.68
CA GLY A 15 7.92 6.11 -2.51
C GLY A 15 9.14 5.24 -2.18
N ALA A 16 10.31 5.53 -2.76
CA ALA A 16 11.51 4.69 -2.72
C ALA A 16 11.92 4.24 -1.30
N THR A 17 11.78 5.11 -0.32
CA THR A 17 12.05 4.81 1.09
C THR A 17 10.82 5.03 1.99
N HIS A 18 9.63 5.05 1.40
CA HIS A 18 8.38 5.36 2.09
C HIS A 18 8.39 6.73 2.80
N GLY A 19 9.15 7.69 2.28
CA GLY A 19 9.24 9.04 2.85
C GLY A 19 7.89 9.77 2.81
N TYR A 20 7.53 10.44 3.91
CA TYR A 20 6.28 11.19 3.99
C TYR A 20 6.36 12.47 3.15
N LEU A 21 5.84 12.41 1.92
CA LEU A 21 6.04 13.43 0.89
C LEU A 21 5.62 14.85 1.29
N PRO A 22 4.51 15.08 2.04
CA PRO A 22 4.15 16.43 2.46
C PRO A 22 5.20 17.14 3.31
N LEU A 23 5.90 16.42 4.20
CA LEU A 23 7.00 17.00 4.98
C LEU A 23 8.25 17.28 4.14
N MET A 24 8.38 16.60 3.00
CA MET A 24 9.49 16.80 2.06
C MET A 24 9.21 17.89 1.05
N LYS A 25 8.01 18.49 1.02
CA LYS A 25 7.59 19.51 0.05
C LYS A 25 8.55 20.68 -0.07
N MET A 26 9.24 21.04 1.02
CA MET A 26 10.24 22.10 1.05
C MET A 26 11.47 21.79 0.17
N TYR A 27 11.69 20.52 -0.16
CA TYR A 27 12.80 20.04 -0.95
C TYR A 27 12.27 19.24 -2.16
N PRO A 28 11.83 19.91 -3.23
CA PRO A 28 11.20 19.24 -4.38
C PRO A 28 12.07 18.15 -5.01
N GLN A 29 13.40 18.32 -4.97
CA GLN A 29 14.34 17.31 -5.46
C GLN A 29 14.29 16.01 -4.64
N ALA A 30 14.08 16.12 -3.33
CA ALA A 30 13.92 14.95 -2.48
C ALA A 30 12.60 14.20 -2.78
N VAL A 31 11.51 14.95 -3.00
CA VAL A 31 10.23 14.36 -3.44
C VAL A 31 10.39 13.67 -4.79
N TRP A 32 11.01 14.37 -5.76
CA TRP A 32 11.29 13.81 -7.08
C TRP A 32 12.12 12.53 -6.99
N SER A 33 13.17 12.52 -6.15
CA SER A 33 14.00 11.31 -5.94
C SER A 33 13.21 10.14 -5.39
N GLN A 34 12.27 10.38 -4.45
CA GLN A 34 11.38 9.34 -3.93
C GLN A 34 10.52 8.71 -5.02
N ILE A 35 10.03 9.51 -5.96
CA ILE A 35 9.18 9.05 -7.07
C ILE A 35 10.04 8.37 -8.14
N LYS A 36 11.09 9.05 -8.59
CA LYS A 36 11.90 8.60 -9.74
C LYS A 36 12.63 7.29 -9.46
N VAL A 37 13.30 7.18 -8.31
CA VAL A 37 14.00 5.95 -7.90
C VAL A 37 13.02 4.80 -7.74
N ALA A 38 11.83 5.05 -7.20
CA ALA A 38 10.80 4.02 -7.09
C ALA A 38 10.32 3.52 -8.46
N CYS A 39 10.15 4.41 -9.44
CA CYS A 39 9.76 4.03 -10.80
C CYS A 39 10.87 3.24 -11.51
N GLU A 40 12.12 3.66 -11.38
CA GLU A 40 13.29 2.96 -11.96
C GLU A 40 13.46 1.57 -11.37
N HIS A 41 13.43 1.46 -10.04
CA HIS A 41 13.50 0.17 -9.36
C HIS A 41 12.33 -0.76 -9.72
N TYR A 42 11.13 -0.20 -9.89
CA TYR A 42 9.98 -0.98 -10.37
C TYR A 42 10.24 -1.51 -11.78
N GLU A 43 10.73 -0.66 -12.69
CA GLU A 43 11.01 -1.05 -14.08
C GLU A 43 12.11 -2.12 -14.17
N GLU A 44 13.17 -2.01 -13.37
CA GLU A 44 14.22 -3.04 -13.25
C GLU A 44 13.66 -4.41 -12.86
N ASN A 45 12.70 -4.45 -11.93
CA ASN A 45 12.14 -5.70 -11.42
C ASN A 45 11.03 -6.28 -12.32
N PHE A 46 10.21 -5.45 -12.93
CA PHE A 46 9.02 -5.88 -13.67
C PHE A 46 9.16 -5.75 -15.19
N GLY A 47 10.19 -5.07 -15.70
CA GLY A 47 10.46 -4.88 -17.13
C GLY A 47 9.50 -3.92 -17.81
N ARG A 48 8.82 -3.07 -17.05
CA ARG A 48 7.90 -2.02 -17.54
C ARG A 48 7.72 -0.93 -16.50
N ALA A 49 7.40 0.28 -16.91
CA ALA A 49 7.11 1.39 -16.02
C ALA A 49 5.82 1.15 -15.19
N PRO A 50 5.78 1.57 -13.92
CA PRO A 50 4.56 1.52 -13.11
C PRO A 50 3.51 2.48 -13.66
N LYS A 51 2.23 2.13 -13.54
CA LYS A 51 1.12 3.04 -13.90
C LYS A 51 0.62 3.82 -12.70
N GLY A 52 0.71 3.24 -11.51
CA GLY A 52 0.17 3.80 -10.28
C GLY A 52 1.17 3.82 -9.14
N ILE A 53 0.86 4.64 -8.15
CA ILE A 53 1.64 4.77 -6.93
C ILE A 53 0.74 4.78 -5.69
N TRP A 54 1.14 4.05 -4.66
CA TRP A 54 0.66 4.24 -3.31
C TRP A 54 1.45 5.40 -2.70
N LEU A 55 0.80 6.52 -2.46
CA LEU A 55 1.46 7.62 -1.74
C LEU A 55 1.74 7.16 -0.31
N PRO A 56 2.98 7.33 0.20
CA PRO A 56 3.30 7.01 1.58
C PRO A 56 2.28 7.63 2.55
N GLU A 57 1.68 6.79 3.40
CA GLU A 57 0.60 7.15 4.32
C GLU A 57 -0.65 7.75 3.63
N CYS A 58 -0.87 7.46 2.35
CA CYS A 58 -1.94 8.03 1.54
C CYS A 58 -1.93 9.56 1.48
N ALA A 59 -0.78 10.18 1.74
CA ALA A 59 -0.65 11.61 1.93
C ALA A 59 -0.39 12.33 0.61
N TYR A 60 -1.32 13.18 0.25
CA TYR A 60 -1.26 14.04 -0.92
C TYR A 60 -1.10 15.50 -0.50
N TYR A 61 -0.46 16.30 -1.33
CA TYR A 61 -0.47 17.75 -1.28
C TYR A 61 -0.58 18.33 -2.69
N GLU A 62 -1.20 19.49 -2.81
CA GLU A 62 -1.42 20.18 -4.08
C GLU A 62 -0.09 20.49 -4.81
N GLY A 63 -0.01 20.12 -6.08
CA GLY A 63 1.18 20.24 -6.93
C GLY A 63 1.99 18.94 -7.05
N LEU A 64 1.78 17.95 -6.17
CA LEU A 64 2.46 16.65 -6.26
C LEU A 64 2.12 15.93 -7.57
N GLU A 65 0.87 16.07 -8.05
CA GLU A 65 0.39 15.44 -9.28
C GLU A 65 1.21 15.80 -10.53
N ARG A 66 1.88 16.95 -10.54
CA ARG A 66 2.78 17.35 -11.63
C ARG A 66 3.99 16.42 -11.68
N MET A 67 4.61 16.18 -10.54
CA MET A 67 5.76 15.27 -10.47
C MET A 67 5.34 13.82 -10.80
N LEU A 68 4.14 13.41 -10.39
CA LEU A 68 3.61 12.10 -10.75
C LEU A 68 3.40 11.97 -12.27
N ALA A 69 2.82 12.99 -12.90
CA ALA A 69 2.66 13.06 -14.35
C ALA A 69 4.00 13.03 -15.09
N ASP A 70 4.98 13.83 -14.63
CA ASP A 70 6.33 13.89 -15.20
C ASP A 70 7.07 12.55 -15.08
N ALA A 71 6.79 11.78 -14.04
CA ALA A 71 7.29 10.41 -13.86
C ALA A 71 6.53 9.35 -14.69
N GLY A 72 5.50 9.74 -15.45
CA GLY A 72 4.67 8.83 -16.26
C GLY A 72 3.60 8.07 -15.48
N LEU A 73 3.38 8.42 -14.22
CA LEU A 73 2.33 7.80 -13.40
C LEU A 73 0.95 8.34 -13.79
N ARG A 74 -0.02 7.46 -13.86
CA ARG A 74 -1.38 7.75 -14.32
C ARG A 74 -2.39 7.87 -13.20
N TYR A 75 -2.09 7.26 -12.04
CA TYR A 75 -2.96 7.32 -10.88
C TYR A 75 -2.19 7.15 -9.57
N PHE A 76 -2.82 7.62 -8.51
CA PHE A 76 -2.34 7.43 -7.15
C PHE A 76 -3.49 7.11 -6.19
N LEU A 77 -3.15 6.52 -5.07
CA LEU A 77 -4.09 6.28 -3.98
C LEU A 77 -3.86 7.30 -2.87
N THR A 78 -4.97 7.84 -2.36
CA THR A 78 -4.99 8.78 -1.24
C THR A 78 -6.06 8.38 -0.23
N ASP A 79 -6.10 9.01 0.92
CA ASP A 79 -7.17 8.74 1.88
C ASP A 79 -8.53 9.24 1.35
N GLY A 80 -9.60 8.53 1.70
CA GLY A 80 -10.96 8.81 1.23
C GLY A 80 -11.41 10.25 1.49
N HIS A 81 -11.01 10.87 2.60
CA HIS A 81 -11.35 12.27 2.88
C HIS A 81 -10.75 13.25 1.86
N GLY A 82 -9.58 12.95 1.29
CA GLY A 82 -8.98 13.76 0.22
C GLY A 82 -9.84 13.82 -1.03
N ILE A 83 -10.60 12.76 -1.32
CA ILE A 83 -11.58 12.74 -2.40
C ILE A 83 -12.89 13.41 -1.98
N LEU A 84 -13.43 13.03 -0.83
CA LEU A 84 -14.73 13.51 -0.37
C LEU A 84 -14.81 15.05 -0.20
N TYR A 85 -13.69 15.68 0.15
CA TYR A 85 -13.59 17.13 0.34
C TYR A 85 -12.92 17.87 -0.81
N ALA A 86 -12.65 17.20 -1.94
CA ALA A 86 -12.13 17.86 -3.13
C ALA A 86 -13.08 18.93 -3.67
N ARG A 87 -12.56 19.90 -4.38
CA ARG A 87 -13.33 20.99 -5.01
C ARG A 87 -13.07 21.01 -6.52
N PRO A 88 -14.12 20.93 -7.35
CA PRO A 88 -15.53 20.77 -7.00
C PRO A 88 -15.79 19.42 -6.31
N ARG A 89 -16.87 19.32 -5.53
CA ARG A 89 -17.21 18.08 -4.84
C ARG A 89 -17.46 16.95 -5.83
N PRO A 90 -16.81 15.77 -5.65
CA PRO A 90 -17.01 14.63 -6.51
C PRO A 90 -18.46 14.13 -6.50
N ARG A 91 -19.01 13.88 -7.68
CA ARG A 91 -20.40 13.43 -7.83
C ARG A 91 -20.66 12.06 -7.18
N HIS A 92 -19.65 11.20 -7.17
CA HIS A 92 -19.75 9.81 -6.71
C HIS A 92 -18.98 9.56 -5.39
N GLY A 93 -18.63 10.63 -4.67
CA GLY A 93 -17.85 10.50 -3.43
C GLY A 93 -16.53 9.76 -3.68
N SER A 94 -16.19 8.81 -2.82
CA SER A 94 -14.99 7.97 -2.95
C SER A 94 -15.17 6.74 -3.86
N TYR A 95 -16.37 6.51 -4.40
CA TYR A 95 -16.68 5.33 -5.24
C TYR A 95 -16.25 5.46 -6.70
N ALA A 96 -15.72 6.60 -7.09
CA ALA A 96 -15.12 6.83 -8.40
C ALA A 96 -13.87 7.69 -8.26
N PRO A 97 -12.84 7.46 -9.11
CA PRO A 97 -11.68 8.33 -9.11
C PRO A 97 -12.04 9.73 -9.61
N ILE A 98 -11.24 10.71 -9.19
CA ILE A 98 -11.26 12.05 -9.74
C ILE A 98 -9.97 12.34 -10.47
N TYR A 99 -10.00 13.20 -11.47
CA TYR A 99 -8.81 13.63 -12.19
C TYR A 99 -8.28 14.94 -11.62
N THR A 100 -6.97 15.00 -11.45
CA THR A 100 -6.25 16.23 -11.19
C THR A 100 -6.12 17.07 -12.46
N GLU A 101 -5.66 18.32 -12.35
CA GLU A 101 -5.42 19.19 -13.50
C GLU A 101 -4.44 18.62 -14.52
N THR A 102 -3.51 17.77 -14.06
CA THR A 102 -2.52 17.11 -14.93
C THR A 102 -3.04 15.82 -15.58
N GLY A 103 -4.28 15.44 -15.32
CA GLY A 103 -4.87 14.21 -15.84
C GLY A 103 -4.50 12.94 -15.06
N VAL A 104 -3.76 13.06 -13.97
CA VAL A 104 -3.49 11.94 -13.07
C VAL A 104 -4.72 11.66 -12.24
N ALA A 105 -5.17 10.41 -12.19
CA ALA A 105 -6.36 10.01 -11.45
C ALA A 105 -6.05 9.78 -9.98
N ALA A 106 -6.88 10.31 -9.08
CA ALA A 106 -6.82 10.07 -7.65
C ALA A 106 -7.92 9.09 -7.22
N PHE A 107 -7.53 8.00 -6.57
CA PHE A 107 -8.43 7.02 -5.99
C PHE A 107 -8.45 7.17 -4.47
N GLY A 108 -9.64 7.27 -3.91
CA GLY A 108 -9.83 7.31 -2.46
C GLY A 108 -9.87 5.90 -1.85
N ARG A 109 -9.10 5.70 -0.79
CA ARG A 109 -9.20 4.47 0.00
C ARG A 109 -10.55 4.41 0.69
N ASP A 110 -11.23 3.27 0.59
CA ASP A 110 -12.47 3.03 1.32
C ASP A 110 -12.21 2.94 2.83
N HIS A 111 -12.94 3.73 3.61
CA HIS A 111 -12.72 3.86 5.04
C HIS A 111 -13.14 2.60 5.80
N GLU A 112 -14.31 2.06 5.48
CA GLU A 112 -14.89 0.93 6.23
C GLU A 112 -14.08 -0.33 6.06
N SER A 113 -13.79 -0.73 4.82
CA SER A 113 -12.96 -1.90 4.54
C SER A 113 -11.54 -1.73 5.05
N SER A 114 -10.98 -0.52 4.99
CA SER A 114 -9.68 -0.23 5.58
C SER A 114 -9.68 -0.42 7.08
N GLN A 115 -10.71 0.05 7.79
CA GLN A 115 -10.80 -0.15 9.23
C GLN A 115 -10.95 -1.63 9.62
N GLN A 116 -11.69 -2.41 8.85
CA GLN A 116 -11.82 -3.85 9.10
C GLN A 116 -10.47 -4.58 9.02
N VAL A 117 -9.56 -4.12 8.19
CA VAL A 117 -8.23 -4.73 8.02
C VAL A 117 -7.20 -4.17 9.00
N TRP A 118 -7.22 -2.86 9.26
CA TRP A 118 -6.14 -2.17 9.96
C TRP A 118 -6.43 -1.82 11.42
N SER A 119 -7.69 -1.61 11.79
CA SER A 119 -8.01 -1.09 13.11
C SER A 119 -7.78 -2.12 14.21
N SER A 120 -6.99 -1.74 15.20
CA SER A 120 -6.83 -2.51 16.43
C SER A 120 -8.08 -2.47 17.35
N LYS A 121 -9.08 -1.63 17.04
CA LYS A 121 -10.30 -1.47 17.84
C LYS A 121 -11.50 -2.15 17.20
N VAL A 122 -11.71 -1.92 15.90
CA VAL A 122 -12.91 -2.39 15.18
C VAL A 122 -12.58 -3.36 14.04
N GLY A 123 -11.32 -3.55 13.71
CA GLY A 123 -10.86 -4.48 12.70
C GLY A 123 -10.45 -5.84 13.25
N TYR A 124 -10.18 -6.80 12.37
CA TYR A 124 -9.73 -8.13 12.77
C TYR A 124 -8.44 -8.12 13.64
N PRO A 125 -7.49 -7.17 13.49
CA PRO A 125 -6.32 -7.13 14.36
C PRO A 125 -6.68 -6.85 15.82
N GLY A 126 -7.86 -6.26 16.06
CA GLY A 126 -8.41 -6.00 17.40
C GLY A 126 -9.27 -7.13 17.96
N ALA A 127 -9.74 -8.03 17.12
CA ALA A 127 -10.63 -9.11 17.55
C ALA A 127 -9.91 -10.14 18.42
N VAL A 128 -10.51 -10.47 19.56
CA VAL A 128 -9.92 -11.42 20.54
C VAL A 128 -9.63 -12.78 19.90
N GLU A 129 -10.49 -13.20 19.00
CA GLU A 129 -10.36 -14.47 18.29
C GLU A 129 -9.10 -14.57 17.42
N TYR A 130 -8.53 -13.44 17.05
CA TYR A 130 -7.28 -13.36 16.26
C TYR A 130 -6.06 -13.00 17.11
N ARG A 131 -6.23 -12.75 18.40
CA ARG A 131 -5.18 -12.32 19.33
C ARG A 131 -4.61 -13.46 20.18
N GLU A 132 -4.60 -14.68 19.69
CA GLU A 132 -3.95 -15.76 20.43
C GLU A 132 -2.44 -15.57 20.48
N PHE A 133 -1.94 -15.23 21.65
CA PHE A 133 -0.52 -14.94 21.85
C PHE A 133 0.39 -16.15 21.61
N TYR A 134 -0.09 -17.34 21.97
CA TYR A 134 0.69 -18.58 21.90
C TYR A 134 0.54 -19.32 20.56
N LYS A 135 -0.45 -18.98 19.76
CA LYS A 135 -0.68 -19.58 18.46
C LYS A 135 -0.01 -18.74 17.36
N ASP A 136 0.97 -19.32 16.74
CA ASP A 136 1.68 -18.74 15.63
C ASP A 136 2.11 -19.84 14.67
N LEU A 137 2.04 -19.57 13.37
CA LEU A 137 2.40 -20.54 12.34
C LEU A 137 3.79 -21.14 12.56
N GLY A 138 4.72 -20.37 13.09
CA GLY A 138 6.07 -20.82 13.43
C GLY A 138 6.10 -21.99 14.43
N TRP A 139 5.06 -22.15 15.24
CA TRP A 139 4.95 -23.22 16.25
C TRP A 139 4.02 -24.34 15.83
N GLU A 140 2.93 -24.03 15.11
CA GLU A 140 1.86 -24.97 14.80
C GLU A 140 2.04 -25.69 13.47
N ALA A 141 2.67 -25.04 12.48
CA ALA A 141 2.82 -25.65 11.16
C ALA A 141 3.87 -26.77 11.14
N GLU A 142 3.75 -27.64 10.14
CA GLU A 142 4.73 -28.70 9.87
C GLU A 142 6.14 -28.12 9.75
N TYR A 143 7.11 -28.77 10.39
CA TYR A 143 8.48 -28.26 10.50
C TYR A 143 9.12 -28.01 9.14
N GLU A 144 8.99 -28.91 8.19
CA GLU A 144 9.58 -28.76 6.86
C GLU A 144 8.98 -27.61 6.07
N TYR A 145 7.69 -27.29 6.32
CA TYR A 145 7.04 -26.13 5.71
C TYR A 145 7.60 -24.80 6.23
N ILE A 146 7.81 -24.68 7.53
CA ILE A 146 8.24 -23.43 8.15
C ILE A 146 9.77 -23.27 8.22
N LYS A 147 10.52 -24.31 8.04
CA LYS A 147 11.99 -24.34 8.14
C LYS A 147 12.70 -23.19 7.40
N PRO A 148 12.30 -22.80 6.18
CA PRO A 148 12.91 -21.65 5.49
C PRO A 148 12.68 -20.30 6.17
N TYR A 149 11.68 -20.20 7.06
CA TYR A 149 11.20 -18.96 7.68
C TYR A 149 11.53 -18.84 9.17
N ILE A 150 12.19 -19.84 9.74
CA ILE A 150 12.62 -19.88 11.14
C ILE A 150 14.10 -19.53 11.31
N MET A 151 14.63 -19.71 12.51
CA MET A 151 16.04 -19.39 12.79
C MET A 151 16.99 -20.32 12.00
N PRO A 152 18.17 -19.82 11.58
CA PRO A 152 19.14 -20.62 10.81
C PRO A 152 19.60 -21.89 11.52
N ASN A 153 19.55 -21.91 12.85
CA ASN A 153 19.87 -23.10 13.66
C ASN A 153 18.72 -24.13 13.73
N GLY A 154 17.63 -23.92 12.98
CA GLY A 154 16.46 -24.78 12.98
C GLY A 154 15.51 -24.57 14.16
N GLN A 155 15.78 -23.60 15.00
CA GLN A 155 14.93 -23.30 16.15
C GLN A 155 13.66 -22.57 15.71
N ARG A 156 12.49 -23.02 16.17
CA ARG A 156 11.22 -22.36 15.91
C ARG A 156 11.18 -20.97 16.55
N LYS A 157 10.51 -20.05 15.87
CA LYS A 157 10.25 -18.68 16.36
C LYS A 157 8.87 -18.21 15.94
N ASN A 158 8.38 -17.17 16.58
CA ASN A 158 7.17 -16.48 16.12
C ASN A 158 7.44 -15.86 14.74
N THR A 159 6.56 -16.17 13.79
CA THR A 159 6.54 -15.58 12.45
C THR A 159 5.66 -14.34 12.38
N GLY A 160 4.83 -14.11 13.39
CA GLY A 160 3.82 -13.06 13.41
C GLY A 160 2.57 -13.38 12.57
N ILE A 161 2.48 -14.58 12.03
CA ILE A 161 1.39 -14.97 11.13
C ILE A 161 0.39 -15.85 11.85
N LYS A 162 -0.85 -15.37 11.91
CA LYS A 162 -2.02 -16.02 12.51
C LYS A 162 -3.12 -16.08 11.47
N TYR A 163 -3.39 -17.26 10.94
CA TYR A 163 -4.24 -17.41 9.75
C TYR A 163 -5.69 -17.77 10.05
N HIS A 164 -6.02 -18.14 11.24
CA HIS A 164 -7.35 -18.65 11.54
C HIS A 164 -7.97 -17.92 12.72
N LYS A 165 -9.25 -17.76 12.63
CA LYS A 165 -10.06 -17.37 13.78
C LYS A 165 -10.01 -18.48 14.80
N ILE A 166 -9.68 -18.13 16.04
CA ILE A 166 -9.71 -19.10 17.13
C ILE A 166 -11.18 -19.41 17.42
N THR A 167 -11.59 -20.59 17.08
CA THR A 167 -12.88 -21.13 17.49
C THR A 167 -12.67 -21.97 18.73
N SER A 168 -13.42 -21.67 19.76
CA SER A 168 -13.51 -22.50 20.96
C SER A 168 -14.07 -23.88 20.64
#